data_fc1c971ede100259b9796ed30f6d9ed3
#
_entry.id   fc1c971ede100259b9796ed30f6d9ed3
#
_cell.length_a   1.000
_cell.length_b   1.000
_cell.length_c   1.000
_cell.angle_alpha   90.00
_cell.angle_beta   90.00
_cell.angle_gamma   90.00
#
_symmetry.space_group_name_H-M   'P 1'
#
loop_
_entity.id
_entity.type
_entity.pdbx_description
1 polymer ?
#
loop_
_entity_poly.entity_id
_entity_poly.type
_entity_poly.pdbx_seq_one_letter_code
_entity_poly.pdbx_strand_id
1 'polypeptide(L)'
;MKLKKFFAGVLAAAMMLTVGATAAFADTPAAITHNQALTATSEIPLYKTYEVKNGTAPAETFSFQVKYLQVIRQDKAATAPYNTETVINLTGKETAFGSMTKGSESKSFTVTPTELGLGNPTGTGKYLYEISENAGQTVATTYAAPVYMAVTVAHKVDATTKQIKNGEYEYYV
;
A
#
# COMPACT_ATOMS: atom_id res chain seq x y z
N MET A 1 31.49 -4.88 35.85
CA MET A 1 30.37 -3.96 35.52
C MET A 1 29.48 -4.63 34.48
N LYS A 2 28.30 -5.13 34.87
CA LYS A 2 27.44 -5.90 33.98
C LYS A 2 26.55 -4.90 33.20
N LEU A 3 26.78 -4.77 31.89
CA LEU A 3 25.90 -4.02 30.99
C LEU A 3 24.56 -4.73 30.91
N LYS A 4 23.53 -4.18 31.55
CA LYS A 4 22.14 -4.62 31.36
C LYS A 4 21.72 -4.22 29.95
N LYS A 5 21.57 -5.20 29.07
CA LYS A 5 20.98 -5.02 27.74
C LYS A 5 19.52 -4.69 27.91
N PHE A 6 19.14 -3.44 27.74
CA PHE A 6 17.76 -3.04 27.57
C PHE A 6 17.34 -3.40 26.14
N PHE A 7 16.71 -4.55 25.99
CA PHE A 7 15.94 -4.85 24.78
C PHE A 7 14.61 -4.11 24.89
N ALA A 8 14.54 -2.89 24.40
CA ALA A 8 13.28 -2.28 24.07
C ALA A 8 12.77 -2.97 22.80
N GLY A 9 11.90 -3.97 22.96
CA GLY A 9 11.27 -4.64 21.83
C GLY A 9 10.26 -3.70 21.18
N VAL A 10 10.67 -2.92 20.21
CA VAL A 10 9.75 -2.21 19.31
C VAL A 10 9.37 -3.20 18.22
N LEU A 11 8.17 -3.69 18.26
CA LEU A 11 7.61 -4.51 17.20
C LEU A 11 6.79 -3.59 16.30
N ALA A 12 7.31 -3.24 15.13
CA ALA A 12 6.52 -2.62 14.08
C ALA A 12 5.51 -3.64 13.59
N ALA A 13 4.23 -3.35 13.79
CA ALA A 13 3.17 -4.23 13.34
C ALA A 13 2.98 -4.12 11.82
N ALA A 14 2.54 -5.20 11.24
CA ALA A 14 2.30 -5.36 9.81
C ALA A 14 1.46 -4.22 9.22
N MET A 15 1.76 -3.84 7.98
CA MET A 15 0.82 -3.08 7.16
C MET A 15 -0.43 -3.95 7.00
N MET A 16 -1.55 -3.50 7.56
CA MET A 16 -2.84 -4.14 7.27
C MET A 16 -3.47 -3.40 6.09
N LEU A 17 -3.57 -4.08 4.97
CA LEU A 17 -4.48 -3.68 3.90
C LEU A 17 -5.87 -4.14 4.33
N THR A 18 -6.61 -3.30 5.05
CA THR A 18 -7.98 -3.60 5.41
C THR A 18 -8.93 -3.09 4.33
N VAL A 19 -9.33 -3.99 3.46
CA VAL A 19 -10.52 -3.81 2.66
C VAL A 19 -11.71 -4.10 3.57
N GLY A 20 -12.35 -3.06 4.07
CA GLY A 20 -13.67 -3.18 4.70
C GLY A 20 -13.75 -3.53 6.19
N ALA A 21 -12.92 -2.97 7.06
CA ALA A 21 -13.18 -2.99 8.49
C ALA A 21 -13.26 -1.55 9.04
N THR A 22 -14.41 -1.17 9.56
CA THR A 22 -14.62 0.09 10.28
C THR A 22 -13.96 0.01 11.66
N ALA A 23 -12.67 0.32 11.72
CA ALA A 23 -12.05 0.70 12.97
C ALA A 23 -12.11 2.23 13.06
N ALA A 24 -12.61 2.76 14.16
CA ALA A 24 -12.71 4.20 14.40
C ALA A 24 -11.31 4.80 14.57
N PHE A 25 -10.73 5.28 13.48
CA PHE A 25 -9.53 6.12 13.48
C PHE A 25 -9.95 7.52 13.09
N ALA A 26 -9.52 8.53 13.86
CA ALA A 26 -9.65 9.93 13.45
C ALA A 26 -8.83 10.13 12.16
N ASP A 27 -9.43 10.70 11.13
CA ASP A 27 -8.90 10.86 9.76
C ASP A 27 -8.72 9.54 8.98
N THR A 28 -9.82 8.80 8.81
CA THR A 28 -9.83 7.62 7.94
C THR A 28 -10.15 8.06 6.50
N PRO A 29 -9.26 7.86 5.52
CA PRO A 29 -9.66 7.89 4.11
C PRO A 29 -10.81 6.90 3.90
N ALA A 30 -11.76 7.24 3.06
CA ALA A 30 -12.90 6.37 2.79
C ALA A 30 -12.39 4.97 2.40
N ALA A 31 -12.80 3.95 3.16
CA ALA A 31 -12.44 2.59 2.85
C ALA A 31 -12.95 2.23 1.45
N ILE A 32 -12.07 1.65 0.62
CA ILE A 32 -12.50 1.11 -0.67
C ILE A 32 -13.37 -0.11 -0.39
N THR A 33 -14.61 -0.05 -0.85
CA THR A 33 -15.50 -1.21 -0.77
C THR A 33 -15.05 -2.25 -1.79
N HIS A 34 -15.01 -3.50 -1.40
CA HIS A 34 -14.73 -4.60 -2.32
C HIS A 34 -15.62 -4.50 -3.57
N ASN A 35 -15.04 -4.62 -4.76
CA ASN A 35 -15.68 -4.41 -6.06
C ASN A 35 -16.10 -2.97 -6.41
N GLN A 36 -15.59 -1.96 -5.72
CA GLN A 36 -15.76 -0.59 -6.16
C GLN A 36 -14.89 -0.33 -7.39
N ALA A 37 -15.51 0.14 -8.48
CA ALA A 37 -14.77 0.59 -9.65
C ALA A 37 -14.02 1.89 -9.35
N LEU A 38 -12.73 1.89 -9.57
CA LEU A 38 -11.83 3.03 -9.37
C LEU A 38 -11.41 3.59 -10.73
N THR A 39 -10.93 4.82 -10.72
CA THR A 39 -10.27 5.47 -11.85
C THR A 39 -8.75 5.41 -11.69
N ALA A 40 -8.01 5.82 -12.72
CA ALA A 40 -6.55 5.89 -12.68
C ALA A 40 -6.00 6.81 -11.56
N THR A 41 -6.80 7.77 -11.10
CA THR A 41 -6.44 8.76 -10.08
C THR A 41 -7.12 8.51 -8.72
N SER A 42 -7.93 7.45 -8.61
CA SER A 42 -8.56 7.10 -7.33
C SER A 42 -7.51 6.70 -6.29
N GLU A 43 -7.69 7.18 -5.08
CA GLU A 43 -6.79 6.90 -3.97
C GLU A 43 -7.10 5.54 -3.32
N ILE A 44 -6.09 4.68 -3.26
CA ILE A 44 -6.13 3.38 -2.59
C ILE A 44 -5.48 3.56 -1.22
N PRO A 45 -6.22 3.49 -0.11
CA PRO A 45 -5.67 3.71 1.22
C PRO A 45 -4.83 2.52 1.68
N LEU A 46 -3.67 2.85 2.24
CA LEU A 46 -2.76 1.93 2.91
C LEU A 46 -2.54 2.44 4.33
N TYR A 47 -2.38 1.51 5.28
CA TYR A 47 -2.25 1.86 6.69
C TYR A 47 -0.93 1.36 7.24
N LYS A 48 -0.24 2.22 7.95
CA LYS A 48 0.93 1.88 8.76
C LYS A 48 0.56 1.97 10.23
N THR A 49 0.77 0.87 10.97
CA THR A 49 0.64 0.85 12.41
C THR A 49 2.02 0.81 13.06
N TYR A 50 2.24 1.70 14.01
CA TYR A 50 3.42 1.74 14.86
C TYR A 50 3.03 1.28 16.26
N GLU A 51 3.60 0.18 16.72
CA GLU A 51 3.25 -0.44 18.00
C GLU A 51 4.48 -0.48 18.92
N VAL A 52 4.27 -0.06 20.17
CA VAL A 52 5.24 -0.17 21.27
C VAL A 52 4.69 -1.10 22.34
N LYS A 53 5.26 -2.28 22.47
CA LYS A 53 4.83 -3.26 23.47
C LYS A 53 5.32 -2.93 24.88
N ASN A 54 6.58 -2.52 25.00
CA ASN A 54 7.21 -2.21 26.28
C ASN A 54 8.20 -1.06 26.11
N GLY A 55 8.22 -0.15 27.08
CA GLY A 55 9.16 0.96 27.12
C GLY A 55 8.68 2.17 26.30
N THR A 56 9.62 2.97 25.87
CA THR A 56 9.41 4.17 25.06
C THR A 56 10.11 4.01 23.72
N ALA A 57 9.41 4.21 22.64
CA ALA A 57 9.95 4.27 21.30
C ALA A 57 10.23 5.74 20.90
N PRO A 58 11.28 6.00 20.12
CA PRO A 58 11.56 7.32 19.57
C PRO A 58 10.49 7.70 18.53
N ALA A 59 10.49 8.98 18.14
CA ALA A 59 9.80 9.43 16.94
C ALA A 59 10.43 8.74 15.73
N GLU A 60 9.59 8.27 14.80
CA GLU A 60 10.02 7.53 13.62
C GLU A 60 9.25 7.99 12.38
N THR A 61 9.93 8.02 11.23
CA THR A 61 9.30 8.27 9.93
C THR A 61 9.52 7.08 9.03
N PHE A 62 8.44 6.51 8.54
CA PHE A 62 8.45 5.37 7.64
C PHE A 62 8.24 5.85 6.21
N SER A 63 9.10 5.41 5.31
CA SER A 63 8.94 5.58 3.87
C SER A 63 8.69 4.22 3.21
N PHE A 64 8.07 4.24 2.04
CA PHE A 64 7.58 3.03 1.39
C PHE A 64 8.03 2.95 -0.05
N GLN A 65 8.16 1.72 -0.51
CA GLN A 65 8.41 1.40 -1.91
C GLN A 65 7.43 0.34 -2.41
N VAL A 66 7.19 0.37 -3.70
CA VAL A 66 6.36 -0.61 -4.40
C VAL A 66 7.22 -1.32 -5.42
N LYS A 67 7.22 -2.64 -5.40
CA LYS A 67 7.86 -3.48 -6.42
C LYS A 67 6.76 -4.12 -7.26
N TYR A 68 6.83 -3.93 -8.57
CA TYR A 68 5.99 -4.68 -9.49
C TYR A 68 6.49 -6.13 -9.58
N LEU A 69 5.60 -7.09 -9.42
CA LEU A 69 5.94 -8.51 -9.43
C LEU A 69 5.60 -9.18 -10.77
N GLN A 70 4.34 -9.10 -11.16
CA GLN A 70 3.87 -9.77 -12.38
C GLN A 70 2.48 -9.30 -12.78
N VAL A 71 2.08 -9.65 -14.00
CA VAL A 71 0.71 -9.53 -14.47
C VAL A 71 0.16 -10.91 -14.84
N ILE A 72 -1.05 -11.21 -14.34
CA ILE A 72 -1.87 -12.33 -14.82
C ILE A 72 -2.80 -11.74 -15.87
N ARG A 73 -2.54 -12.02 -17.13
CA ARG A 73 -3.25 -11.41 -18.24
C ARG A 73 -4.55 -12.12 -18.55
N GLN A 74 -5.59 -11.36 -18.77
CA GLN A 74 -6.81 -11.82 -19.45
C GLN A 74 -6.72 -11.53 -20.96
N ASP A 75 -6.05 -10.45 -21.30
CA ASP A 75 -5.81 -10.00 -22.66
C ASP A 75 -4.34 -10.18 -23.01
N LYS A 76 -4.06 -10.88 -24.10
CA LYS A 76 -2.68 -11.12 -24.56
C LYS A 76 -1.96 -9.84 -24.99
N ALA A 77 -2.71 -8.79 -25.32
CA ALA A 77 -2.16 -7.49 -25.67
C ALA A 77 -1.69 -6.69 -24.45
N ALA A 78 -2.13 -7.05 -23.24
CA ALA A 78 -1.70 -6.35 -22.03
C ALA A 78 -0.20 -6.48 -21.82
N THR A 79 0.48 -5.36 -21.66
CA THR A 79 1.90 -5.29 -21.32
C THR A 79 2.06 -4.93 -19.85
N ALA A 80 3.13 -5.42 -19.26
CA ALA A 80 3.49 -5.01 -17.90
C ALA A 80 3.85 -3.52 -17.88
N PRO A 81 3.43 -2.76 -16.85
CA PRO A 81 3.77 -1.34 -16.72
C PRO A 81 5.28 -1.14 -16.52
N TYR A 82 5.93 -2.12 -15.91
CA TYR A 82 7.35 -2.11 -15.58
C TYR A 82 7.99 -3.49 -15.77
N ASN A 83 9.31 -3.54 -15.76
CA ASN A 83 10.04 -4.79 -15.56
C ASN A 83 9.82 -5.29 -14.14
N THR A 84 9.83 -6.61 -13.92
CA THR A 84 9.56 -7.26 -12.62
C THR A 84 10.51 -6.86 -11.50
N GLU A 85 11.65 -6.26 -11.80
CA GLU A 85 12.60 -5.76 -10.80
C GLU A 85 12.48 -4.25 -10.53
N THR A 86 11.54 -3.57 -11.20
CA THR A 86 11.38 -2.13 -11.02
C THR A 86 10.78 -1.82 -9.65
N VAL A 87 11.49 -1.00 -8.90
CA VAL A 87 11.05 -0.48 -7.60
C VAL A 87 10.64 0.98 -7.78
N ILE A 88 9.46 1.31 -7.29
CA ILE A 88 8.90 2.66 -7.28
C ILE A 88 8.96 3.17 -5.84
N ASN A 89 9.73 4.22 -5.58
CA ASN A 89 9.69 4.88 -4.29
C ASN A 89 8.45 5.77 -4.21
N LEU A 90 7.66 5.59 -3.16
CA LEU A 90 6.45 6.39 -2.91
C LEU A 90 6.84 7.71 -2.24
N THR A 91 7.40 8.63 -3.03
CA THR A 91 7.85 9.94 -2.54
C THR A 91 6.66 10.78 -2.07
N GLY A 92 6.81 11.41 -0.90
CA GLY A 92 5.75 12.23 -0.29
C GLY A 92 4.63 11.41 0.36
N LYS A 93 4.83 10.10 0.53
CA LYS A 93 3.89 9.20 1.20
C LYS A 93 4.43 8.69 2.55
N GLU A 94 5.42 9.38 3.10
CA GLU A 94 6.01 9.05 4.39
C GLU A 94 4.99 9.21 5.52
N THR A 95 5.04 8.31 6.49
CA THR A 95 4.24 8.42 7.72
C THR A 95 5.15 8.66 8.92
N ALA A 96 4.98 9.82 9.56
CA ALA A 96 5.74 10.20 10.75
C ALA A 96 4.95 9.93 12.03
N PHE A 97 5.56 9.24 12.96
CA PHE A 97 5.03 8.98 14.30
C PHE A 97 5.86 9.73 15.34
N GLY A 98 5.19 10.26 16.36
CA GLY A 98 5.86 10.83 17.52
C GLY A 98 6.51 9.75 18.39
N SER A 99 7.30 10.19 19.39
CA SER A 99 7.74 9.28 20.44
C SER A 99 6.52 8.74 21.20
N MET A 100 6.52 7.44 21.52
CA MET A 100 5.37 6.77 22.13
C MET A 100 5.81 5.84 23.23
N THR A 101 5.09 5.87 24.35
CA THR A 101 5.28 4.94 25.48
C THR A 101 4.13 3.95 25.47
N LYS A 102 4.42 2.68 25.24
CA LYS A 102 3.48 1.55 25.22
C LYS A 102 2.10 1.90 24.62
N GLY A 103 1.81 1.34 23.49
CA GLY A 103 0.55 1.59 22.75
C GLY A 103 0.72 1.34 21.27
N SER A 104 -0.28 1.76 20.51
CA SER A 104 -0.22 1.70 19.05
C SER A 104 -0.87 2.94 18.44
N GLU A 105 -0.31 3.41 17.35
CA GLU A 105 -0.84 4.49 16.52
C GLU A 105 -0.88 4.03 15.07
N SER A 106 -1.95 4.33 14.35
CA SER A 106 -2.07 4.01 12.92
C SER A 106 -2.20 5.30 12.12
N LYS A 107 -1.49 5.35 11.00
CA LYS A 107 -1.60 6.42 10.02
C LYS A 107 -1.81 5.85 8.64
N SER A 108 -2.52 6.57 7.80
CA SER A 108 -2.77 6.19 6.42
C SER A 108 -1.94 7.02 5.46
N PHE A 109 -1.66 6.42 4.32
CA PHE A 109 -1.21 7.08 3.10
C PHE A 109 -1.97 6.46 1.92
N THR A 110 -1.93 7.07 0.77
CA THR A 110 -2.66 6.58 -0.40
C THR A 110 -1.73 6.34 -1.56
N VAL A 111 -2.08 5.38 -2.42
CA VAL A 111 -1.47 5.20 -3.73
C VAL A 111 -2.57 5.21 -4.80
N THR A 112 -2.23 5.65 -6.00
CA THR A 112 -3.15 5.66 -7.14
C THR A 112 -2.72 4.64 -8.19
N PRO A 113 -3.63 4.12 -9.03
CA PRO A 113 -3.25 3.30 -10.18
C PRO A 113 -2.21 3.98 -11.07
N THR A 114 -2.25 5.31 -11.22
CA THR A 114 -1.24 6.08 -11.98
C THR A 114 0.14 5.97 -11.34
N GLU A 115 0.28 6.12 -10.03
CA GLU A 115 1.55 5.96 -9.30
C GLU A 115 2.09 4.53 -9.41
N LEU A 116 1.20 3.54 -9.57
CA LEU A 116 1.54 2.14 -9.81
C LEU A 116 1.88 1.83 -11.29
N GLY A 117 1.95 2.84 -12.16
CA GLY A 117 2.22 2.67 -13.58
C GLY A 117 1.03 2.24 -14.42
N LEU A 118 -0.17 2.24 -13.85
CA LEU A 118 -1.40 1.83 -14.53
C LEU A 118 -2.24 3.02 -15.04
N GLY A 119 -1.65 4.22 -15.13
CA GLY A 119 -2.37 5.40 -15.61
C GLY A 119 -2.88 5.29 -17.03
N ASN A 120 -2.14 4.59 -17.88
CA ASN A 120 -2.51 4.30 -19.28
C ASN A 120 -2.26 2.80 -19.57
N PRO A 121 -3.10 1.89 -19.06
CA PRO A 121 -2.91 0.47 -19.29
C PRO A 121 -3.11 0.13 -20.76
N THR A 122 -2.32 -0.80 -21.28
CA THR A 122 -2.41 -1.28 -22.67
C THR A 122 -3.34 -2.47 -22.84
N GLY A 123 -3.94 -2.93 -21.73
CA GLY A 123 -4.88 -4.04 -21.75
C GLY A 123 -5.33 -4.45 -20.36
N THR A 124 -6.24 -5.41 -20.31
CA THR A 124 -6.82 -5.92 -19.07
C THR A 124 -5.91 -6.95 -18.39
N GLY A 125 -6.00 -7.07 -17.08
CA GLY A 125 -5.25 -8.06 -16.32
C GLY A 125 -5.24 -7.78 -14.83
N LYS A 126 -4.70 -8.71 -14.08
CA LYS A 126 -4.45 -8.56 -12.64
C LYS A 126 -2.95 -8.30 -12.43
N TYR A 127 -2.61 -7.13 -11.94
CA TYR A 127 -1.26 -6.66 -11.70
C TYR A 127 -0.93 -6.83 -10.22
N LEU A 128 0.18 -7.53 -9.93
CA LEU A 128 0.60 -7.82 -8.57
C LEU A 128 1.78 -6.95 -8.15
N TYR A 129 1.68 -6.39 -6.97
CA TYR A 129 2.68 -5.53 -6.36
C TYR A 129 3.04 -6.01 -4.96
N GLU A 130 4.30 -5.84 -4.60
CA GLU A 130 4.80 -5.94 -3.24
C GLU A 130 5.03 -4.53 -2.72
N ILE A 131 4.49 -4.22 -1.55
CA ILE A 131 4.68 -2.95 -0.86
C ILE A 131 5.50 -3.22 0.37
N SER A 132 6.62 -2.55 0.51
CA SER A 132 7.55 -2.72 1.62
C SER A 132 7.96 -1.37 2.21
N GLU A 133 8.36 -1.42 3.48
CA GLU A 133 8.97 -0.30 4.16
C GLU A 133 10.45 -0.22 3.77
N ASN A 134 10.93 0.98 3.52
CA ASN A 134 12.36 1.20 3.40
C ASN A 134 13.01 1.06 4.77
N ALA A 135 14.14 0.38 4.84
CA ALA A 135 14.89 0.25 6.08
C ALA A 135 15.32 1.64 6.59
N GLY A 136 14.89 1.96 7.79
CA GLY A 136 15.28 3.20 8.47
C GLY A 136 16.60 3.07 9.20
N GLN A 137 16.98 4.15 9.86
CA GLN A 137 18.26 4.23 10.60
C GLN A 137 18.10 3.85 12.09
N THR A 138 16.89 3.60 12.57
CA THR A 138 16.62 3.37 13.99
C THR A 138 16.89 1.92 14.37
N VAL A 139 17.94 1.69 15.14
CA VAL A 139 18.47 0.35 15.51
C VAL A 139 17.46 -0.50 16.29
N ALA A 140 16.48 0.11 16.96
CA ALA A 140 15.49 -0.58 17.81
C ALA A 140 14.18 -0.88 17.10
N THR A 141 14.00 -0.43 15.85
CA THR A 141 12.76 -0.60 15.09
C THR A 141 12.81 -1.88 14.27
N THR A 142 11.76 -2.71 14.40
CA THR A 142 11.55 -3.86 13.51
C THR A 142 10.55 -3.45 12.45
N TYR A 143 10.96 -3.53 11.20
CA TYR A 143 10.12 -3.20 10.05
C TYR A 143 9.16 -4.34 9.74
N ALA A 144 7.97 -3.98 9.25
CA ALA A 144 6.96 -4.96 8.88
C ALA A 144 7.40 -5.79 7.67
N ALA A 145 6.91 -7.03 7.61
CA ALA A 145 7.02 -7.83 6.40
C ALA A 145 6.29 -7.13 5.24
N PRO A 146 6.75 -7.31 3.99
CA PRO A 146 6.05 -6.78 2.83
C PRO A 146 4.59 -7.25 2.76
N VAL A 147 3.72 -6.40 2.23
CA VAL A 147 2.34 -6.75 1.90
C VAL A 147 2.15 -6.78 0.40
N TYR A 148 1.20 -7.59 -0.04
CA TYR A 148 0.93 -7.78 -1.45
C TYR A 148 -0.41 -7.16 -1.81
N MET A 149 -0.42 -6.44 -2.93
CA MET A 149 -1.61 -5.80 -3.47
C MET A 149 -1.86 -6.28 -4.90
N ALA A 150 -3.09 -6.58 -5.23
CA ALA A 150 -3.51 -6.92 -6.57
C ALA A 150 -4.43 -5.84 -7.11
N VAL A 151 -4.06 -5.25 -8.24
CA VAL A 151 -4.91 -4.29 -8.97
C VAL A 151 -5.42 -4.96 -10.24
N THR A 152 -6.71 -5.15 -10.34
CA THR A 152 -7.36 -5.66 -11.55
C THR A 152 -7.73 -4.49 -12.44
N VAL A 153 -7.27 -4.52 -13.68
CA VAL A 153 -7.64 -3.58 -14.74
C VAL A 153 -8.65 -4.26 -15.64
N ALA A 154 -9.81 -3.68 -15.80
CA ALA A 154 -10.88 -4.17 -16.66
C ALA A 154 -11.28 -3.10 -17.67
N HIS A 155 -11.83 -3.51 -18.81
CA HIS A 155 -12.48 -2.55 -19.70
C HIS A 155 -13.73 -1.96 -19.05
N LYS A 156 -13.88 -0.67 -19.17
CA LYS A 156 -15.12 -0.01 -18.77
C LYS A 156 -16.25 -0.40 -19.69
N VAL A 157 -17.40 -0.69 -19.09
CA VAL A 157 -18.62 -1.06 -19.81
C VAL A 157 -19.58 0.12 -19.79
N ASP A 158 -20.16 0.46 -20.93
CA ASP A 158 -21.20 1.45 -21.02
C ASP A 158 -22.45 0.97 -20.26
N ALA A 159 -22.94 1.79 -19.34
CA ALA A 159 -24.06 1.42 -18.47
C ALA A 159 -25.38 1.20 -19.24
N THR A 160 -25.56 1.88 -20.39
CA THR A 160 -26.77 1.84 -21.20
C THR A 160 -26.71 0.75 -22.25
N THR A 161 -25.65 0.75 -23.06
CA THR A 161 -25.51 -0.17 -24.20
C THR A 161 -24.94 -1.53 -23.82
N LYS A 162 -24.35 -1.66 -22.62
CA LYS A 162 -23.62 -2.84 -22.13
C LYS A 162 -22.45 -3.24 -23.01
N GLN A 163 -21.94 -2.33 -23.81
CA GLN A 163 -20.79 -2.57 -24.69
C GLN A 163 -19.49 -2.10 -24.03
N ILE A 164 -18.38 -2.76 -24.37
CA ILE A 164 -17.04 -2.39 -23.93
C ILE A 164 -16.68 -1.05 -24.57
N LYS A 165 -16.21 -0.11 -23.75
CA LYS A 165 -15.63 1.14 -24.18
C LYS A 165 -14.15 0.94 -24.47
N ASN A 166 -13.77 0.90 -25.74
CA ASN A 166 -12.40 0.73 -26.15
C ASN A 166 -11.53 1.90 -25.64
N GLY A 167 -10.39 1.55 -25.01
CA GLY A 167 -9.45 2.53 -24.47
C GLY A 167 -9.87 3.17 -23.13
N GLU A 168 -11.06 2.83 -22.59
CA GLU A 168 -11.45 3.23 -21.23
C GLU A 168 -11.32 2.03 -20.27
N TYR A 169 -10.72 2.29 -19.10
CA TYR A 169 -10.47 1.27 -18.11
C TYR A 169 -11.02 1.67 -16.75
N GLU A 170 -11.33 0.67 -15.95
CA GLU A 170 -11.67 0.77 -14.55
C GLU A 170 -10.80 -0.20 -13.73
N TYR A 171 -10.60 0.11 -12.47
CA TYR A 171 -9.64 -0.58 -11.60
C TYR A 171 -10.36 -1.12 -10.38
N TYR A 172 -9.90 -2.28 -9.89
CA TYR A 172 -10.41 -2.94 -8.69
C TYR A 172 -9.24 -3.43 -7.84
N VAL A 173 -9.34 -3.30 -6.53
CA VAL A 173 -8.32 -3.74 -5.55
C VAL A 173 -8.89 -4.82 -4.65
#